data_d5eb24ccbd51e34f9edf7d36856ba6ff
#
_entry.id   d5eb24ccbd51e34f9edf7d36856ba6ff
#
_cell.length_a   1.000
_cell.length_b   1.000
_cell.length_c   1.000
_cell.angle_alpha   90.00
_cell.angle_beta   90.00
_cell.angle_gamma   90.00
#
_symmetry.space_group_name_H-M   'P 1'
#
loop_
_entity.id
_entity.type
_entity.pdbx_description
1 polymer ?
#
loop_
_entity_poly.entity_id
_entity_poly.type
_entity_poly.pdbx_seq_one_letter_code
_entity_poly.pdbx_strand_id
1 'polypeptide(L)'
;MKSSIFVFSVVAANLWSAVLSANAQVNVTQEHNNLSRDGLYIDAAFTPSAAANLTRDLNFDGTISGNVYAQPLYIEGGPNGAMIIAVTESNNVYALNATTGTVIWQRNLGPPVTSGLPCGNINPVGITGTPVVDLASRSLFFDALIDGATKKHFIYSLNVDTGATNAGWPVDVNATATYNGMTFASLVQEERGGLALVNGIVYVAYSGYNGDCGAYRGWVVGVDINNPSNVHAWATTAFGGGIWGHGGVASDGTNMFVVTGNTFNTGGNWMGGEAIIRLQAGPTWTGQPTDYWTPTNWFSLDNTDTDLGGVSATVINVPGATPSQLVLALGKDHNAYLVDRNNLGGIALPVAQASVGGINRGTSAVTYHTIQGTYFGFHNDAGTIAAYNVTASNPPTIVSAWSMNQNGRGSPWVTTTDGINNVIVWVAGVAGDQRLHAYNGDTGAVIYAGGGTNELMSGTRQWNTGMVARGRIYFGADNKVYAFRLPTGTPTPTATATATATATATSTPTTTPTPISTTTPTSTVTPTPTATPVVSPTPTATPTPTARPTPTVRPHVTPRGRPSPPPRPGVR
;
A
#
# COMPACT_ATOMS: atom_id res chain seq x y z
N MET A 1 7.45 -11.26 89.35
CA MET A 1 7.48 -10.54 88.08
C MET A 1 7.85 -11.51 87.01
N LYS A 2 6.84 -11.97 86.22
CA LYS A 2 7.06 -12.88 85.09
C LYS A 2 6.84 -12.08 83.83
N SER A 3 7.91 -11.92 83.03
CA SER A 3 7.87 -11.25 81.72
C SER A 3 7.56 -12.23 80.64
N SER A 4 6.42 -12.08 79.93
CA SER A 4 6.03 -12.90 78.82
C SER A 4 6.48 -12.22 77.54
N ILE A 5 7.32 -12.93 76.76
CA ILE A 5 7.77 -12.49 75.44
C ILE A 5 6.77 -13.06 74.43
N PHE A 6 6.06 -12.18 73.70
CA PHE A 6 5.23 -12.56 72.57
C PHE A 6 6.10 -12.60 71.28
N VAL A 7 6.21 -13.75 70.66
CA VAL A 7 6.83 -13.91 69.36
C VAL A 7 5.75 -13.75 68.29
N PHE A 8 5.84 -12.68 67.46
CA PHE A 8 5.01 -12.51 66.27
C PHE A 8 5.66 -13.24 65.09
N SER A 9 5.02 -14.32 64.66
CA SER A 9 5.37 -14.99 63.37
C SER A 9 4.70 -14.22 62.23
N VAL A 10 5.49 -13.56 61.40
CA VAL A 10 5.04 -12.97 60.13
C VAL A 10 5.06 -14.07 59.06
N VAL A 11 3.90 -14.53 58.64
CA VAL A 11 3.75 -15.39 57.46
C VAL A 11 3.72 -14.51 56.24
N ALA A 12 4.79 -14.50 55.46
CA ALA A 12 4.85 -13.83 54.17
C ALA A 12 4.13 -14.73 53.14
N ALA A 13 2.93 -14.36 52.76
CA ALA A 13 2.21 -14.97 51.64
C ALA A 13 2.78 -14.42 50.32
N ASN A 14 3.58 -15.22 49.62
CA ASN A 14 4.00 -14.92 48.25
C ASN A 14 2.81 -15.11 47.30
N LEU A 15 2.11 -14.03 46.97
CA LEU A 15 1.16 -13.97 45.85
C LEU A 15 1.98 -13.94 44.54
N TRP A 16 2.14 -15.09 43.91
CA TRP A 16 2.53 -15.18 42.52
C TRP A 16 1.37 -14.65 41.67
N SER A 17 1.43 -13.37 41.31
CA SER A 17 0.60 -12.84 40.23
C SER A 17 1.12 -13.42 38.93
N ALA A 18 0.47 -14.47 38.41
CA ALA A 18 0.63 -14.88 37.03
C ALA A 18 0.13 -13.74 36.14
N VAL A 19 1.02 -12.91 35.65
CA VAL A 19 0.73 -11.97 34.57
C VAL A 19 0.46 -12.81 33.32
N LEU A 20 -0.81 -13.13 33.06
CA LEU A 20 -1.24 -13.62 31.77
C LEU A 20 -0.96 -12.43 30.81
N SER A 21 0.15 -12.51 30.08
CA SER A 21 0.39 -11.63 28.94
C SER A 21 -0.74 -11.93 27.94
N ALA A 22 -1.80 -11.14 27.98
CA ALA A 22 -2.79 -11.14 26.91
C ALA A 22 -2.02 -10.77 25.65
N ASN A 23 -1.79 -11.72 24.75
CA ASN A 23 -1.21 -11.42 23.45
C ASN A 23 -2.10 -10.36 22.81
N ALA A 24 -1.50 -9.23 22.42
CA ALA A 24 -2.20 -8.18 21.71
C ALA A 24 -2.90 -8.79 20.47
N GLN A 25 -4.13 -8.34 20.21
CA GLN A 25 -4.85 -8.78 19.02
C GLN A 25 -4.09 -8.36 17.77
N VAL A 26 -3.99 -9.28 16.82
CA VAL A 26 -3.46 -9.01 15.48
C VAL A 26 -4.65 -8.90 14.53
N ASN A 27 -4.71 -7.82 13.77
CA ASN A 27 -5.73 -7.64 12.76
C ASN A 27 -5.10 -7.06 11.49
N VAL A 28 -5.43 -7.61 10.34
CA VAL A 28 -5.11 -7.09 9.01
C VAL A 28 -6.42 -6.70 8.38
N THR A 29 -6.72 -5.40 8.40
CA THR A 29 -8.05 -4.86 8.10
C THR A 29 -8.17 -4.26 6.72
N GLN A 30 -7.10 -4.22 5.93
CA GLN A 30 -7.06 -3.55 4.64
C GLN A 30 -5.88 -4.04 3.78
N GLU A 31 -5.88 -3.63 2.53
CA GLU A 31 -4.79 -3.87 1.57
C GLU A 31 -3.45 -3.37 2.11
N HIS A 32 -2.38 -4.21 1.95
CA HIS A 32 -1.02 -3.90 2.38
C HIS A 32 -0.91 -3.48 3.85
N ASN A 33 -1.78 -4.03 4.70
CA ASN A 33 -1.82 -3.87 6.15
C ASN A 33 -2.12 -2.44 6.64
N ASN A 34 -1.47 -1.41 6.10
CA ASN A 34 -1.51 -0.04 6.59
C ASN A 34 -2.15 0.94 5.59
N LEU A 35 -2.65 2.07 6.06
CA LEU A 35 -3.17 3.15 5.22
C LEU A 35 -2.11 3.71 4.26
N SER A 36 -0.84 3.68 4.64
CA SER A 36 0.32 4.05 3.81
C SER A 36 0.51 3.17 2.58
N ARG A 37 -0.09 1.99 2.55
CA ARG A 37 0.12 0.94 1.54
C ARG A 37 1.56 0.41 1.51
N ASP A 38 2.23 0.45 2.65
CA ASP A 38 3.63 0.02 2.79
C ASP A 38 3.84 -1.50 2.71
N GLY A 39 2.80 -2.30 2.91
CA GLY A 39 2.88 -3.75 2.89
C GLY A 39 3.71 -4.35 4.03
N LEU A 40 3.91 -3.59 5.11
CA LEU A 40 4.75 -3.97 6.25
C LEU A 40 3.94 -4.73 7.31
N TYR A 41 4.43 -5.92 7.66
CA TYR A 41 3.92 -6.75 8.74
C TYR A 41 4.99 -6.96 9.80
N ILE A 42 4.66 -6.70 11.06
CA ILE A 42 5.56 -6.92 12.20
C ILE A 42 5.14 -8.20 12.91
N ASP A 43 5.97 -9.24 12.82
CA ASP A 43 5.73 -10.51 13.50
C ASP A 43 7.08 -11.13 13.90
N ALA A 44 7.35 -11.20 15.20
CA ALA A 44 8.60 -11.67 15.76
C ALA A 44 8.99 -13.11 15.36
N ALA A 45 8.03 -13.90 14.85
CA ALA A 45 8.28 -15.24 14.39
C ALA A 45 8.97 -15.29 13.01
N PHE A 46 8.88 -14.23 12.20
CA PHE A 46 9.46 -14.20 10.84
C PHE A 46 10.96 -13.85 10.85
N THR A 47 11.76 -14.71 11.46
CA THR A 47 13.22 -14.65 11.29
C THR A 47 13.62 -15.25 9.94
N PRO A 48 14.76 -14.86 9.33
CA PRO A 48 15.24 -15.48 8.08
C PRO A 48 15.39 -17.00 8.16
N SER A 49 15.84 -17.52 9.29
CA SER A 49 15.96 -18.96 9.54
C SER A 49 14.60 -19.67 9.57
N ALA A 50 13.59 -19.09 10.20
CA ALA A 50 12.25 -19.65 10.21
C ALA A 50 11.60 -19.56 8.81
N ALA A 51 11.74 -18.43 8.15
CA ALA A 51 11.21 -18.18 6.81
C ALA A 51 11.78 -19.13 5.75
N ALA A 52 13.09 -19.48 5.84
CA ALA A 52 13.73 -20.45 4.96
C ALA A 52 13.10 -21.86 5.03
N ASN A 53 12.39 -22.15 6.11
CA ASN A 53 11.72 -23.44 6.34
C ASN A 53 10.19 -23.32 6.33
N LEU A 54 9.64 -22.28 5.68
CA LEU A 54 8.21 -22.09 5.51
C LEU A 54 7.60 -23.27 4.74
N THR A 55 6.46 -23.77 5.21
CA THR A 55 5.74 -24.85 4.52
C THR A 55 4.27 -24.52 4.39
N ARG A 56 3.64 -25.00 3.31
CA ARG A 56 2.19 -24.94 3.17
C ARG A 56 1.52 -25.80 4.23
N ASP A 57 0.49 -25.27 4.87
CA ASP A 57 -0.35 -26.01 5.80
C ASP A 57 -1.38 -26.85 5.03
N LEU A 58 -1.09 -28.12 4.81
CA LEU A 58 -1.96 -29.04 4.07
C LEU A 58 -3.25 -29.40 4.84
N ASN A 59 -3.31 -29.12 6.15
CA ASN A 59 -4.51 -29.30 6.97
C ASN A 59 -5.45 -28.09 6.91
N PHE A 60 -5.03 -26.98 6.32
CA PHE A 60 -5.87 -25.81 6.09
C PHE A 60 -6.74 -26.06 4.86
N ASP A 61 -8.06 -26.16 5.03
CA ASP A 61 -9.00 -26.41 3.93
C ASP A 61 -8.99 -25.21 2.95
N GLY A 62 -9.46 -24.03 3.37
CA GLY A 62 -9.47 -22.80 2.58
C GLY A 62 -10.27 -22.86 1.27
N THR A 63 -11.15 -23.85 1.08
CA THR A 63 -11.97 -24.01 -0.12
C THR A 63 -13.05 -22.93 -0.18
N ILE A 64 -13.11 -22.20 -1.27
CA ILE A 64 -14.09 -21.16 -1.60
C ILE A 64 -14.54 -21.33 -3.05
N SER A 65 -15.40 -20.45 -3.57
CA SER A 65 -15.84 -20.49 -4.97
C SER A 65 -15.67 -19.12 -5.63
N GLY A 66 -14.98 -19.09 -6.75
CA GLY A 66 -14.72 -17.92 -7.59
C GLY A 66 -13.25 -17.51 -7.65
N ASN A 67 -12.95 -16.61 -8.58
CA ASN A 67 -11.61 -16.07 -8.76
C ASN A 67 -11.30 -15.04 -7.68
N VAL A 68 -10.06 -14.98 -7.19
CA VAL A 68 -9.64 -14.05 -6.13
C VAL A 68 -8.52 -13.15 -6.64
N TYR A 69 -8.79 -11.84 -6.69
CA TYR A 69 -7.81 -10.79 -6.94
C TYR A 69 -7.48 -10.02 -5.66
N ALA A 70 -8.43 -9.93 -4.72
CA ALA A 70 -8.29 -9.24 -3.44
C ALA A 70 -7.32 -9.94 -2.48
N GLN A 71 -6.59 -9.14 -1.70
CA GLN A 71 -5.84 -9.64 -0.54
C GLN A 71 -6.83 -10.20 0.51
N PRO A 72 -6.61 -11.41 1.08
CA PRO A 72 -7.37 -11.86 2.24
C PRO A 72 -7.12 -10.95 3.46
N LEU A 73 -8.12 -10.78 4.33
CA LEU A 73 -7.97 -10.07 5.59
C LEU A 73 -7.96 -11.03 6.77
N TYR A 74 -7.35 -10.61 7.90
CA TYR A 74 -7.30 -11.42 9.13
C TYR A 74 -7.90 -10.64 10.29
N ILE A 75 -8.93 -11.18 10.93
CA ILE A 75 -9.69 -10.51 11.97
C ILE A 75 -9.81 -11.38 13.21
N GLU A 76 -9.44 -10.81 14.36
CA GLU A 76 -9.60 -11.41 15.70
C GLU A 76 -10.63 -10.64 16.54
N GLY A 77 -10.85 -11.12 17.76
CA GLY A 77 -11.60 -10.42 18.80
C GLY A 77 -13.12 -10.52 18.69
N GLY A 78 -13.64 -11.29 17.74
CA GLY A 78 -15.06 -11.59 17.63
C GLY A 78 -15.44 -12.96 18.23
N PRO A 79 -16.75 -13.31 18.24
CA PRO A 79 -17.27 -14.54 18.82
C PRO A 79 -16.79 -15.80 18.11
N ASN A 80 -16.36 -15.69 16.85
CA ASN A 80 -15.92 -16.83 16.03
C ASN A 80 -14.41 -17.11 16.16
N GLY A 81 -13.70 -16.39 17.03
CA GLY A 81 -12.25 -16.45 17.12
C GLY A 81 -11.57 -15.75 15.92
N ALA A 82 -10.39 -16.23 15.54
CA ALA A 82 -9.65 -15.68 14.41
C ALA A 82 -10.23 -16.13 13.07
N MET A 83 -10.46 -15.19 12.16
CA MET A 83 -11.08 -15.42 10.86
C MET A 83 -10.22 -14.87 9.72
N ILE A 84 -10.30 -15.54 8.56
CA ILE A 84 -9.86 -15.01 7.27
C ILE A 84 -11.08 -14.56 6.50
N ILE A 85 -11.09 -13.30 6.05
CA ILE A 85 -12.10 -12.80 5.13
C ILE A 85 -11.55 -12.89 3.71
N ALA A 86 -12.31 -13.51 2.81
CA ALA A 86 -11.98 -13.63 1.40
C ALA A 86 -13.19 -13.26 0.55
N VAL A 87 -12.93 -12.53 -0.55
CA VAL A 87 -13.96 -12.09 -1.52
C VAL A 87 -13.61 -12.58 -2.91
N THR A 88 -14.60 -12.72 -3.78
CA THR A 88 -14.38 -13.31 -5.10
C THR A 88 -15.14 -12.56 -6.19
N GLU A 89 -14.68 -12.72 -7.43
CA GLU A 89 -15.36 -12.24 -8.64
C GLU A 89 -16.73 -12.88 -8.89
N SER A 90 -17.08 -13.93 -8.15
CA SER A 90 -18.43 -14.51 -8.17
C SER A 90 -19.38 -13.83 -7.19
N ASN A 91 -19.03 -12.65 -6.67
CA ASN A 91 -19.77 -11.91 -5.64
C ASN A 91 -20.01 -12.71 -4.36
N ASN A 92 -19.08 -13.61 -4.02
CA ASN A 92 -19.08 -14.31 -2.75
C ASN A 92 -18.15 -13.65 -1.75
N VAL A 93 -18.61 -13.55 -0.52
CA VAL A 93 -17.84 -13.15 0.66
C VAL A 93 -17.80 -14.32 1.64
N TYR A 94 -16.61 -14.65 2.11
CA TYR A 94 -16.37 -15.75 3.05
C TYR A 94 -15.71 -15.25 4.31
N ALA A 95 -16.12 -15.81 5.47
CA ALA A 95 -15.29 -15.87 6.66
C ALA A 95 -14.88 -17.33 6.87
N LEU A 96 -13.58 -17.56 6.93
CA LEU A 96 -12.98 -18.87 7.16
C LEU A 96 -12.33 -18.89 8.55
N ASN A 97 -12.36 -20.01 9.23
CA ASN A 97 -11.56 -20.21 10.43
C ASN A 97 -10.06 -20.10 10.09
N ALA A 98 -9.35 -19.20 10.75
CA ALA A 98 -7.95 -18.91 10.42
C ALA A 98 -6.98 -20.09 10.65
N THR A 99 -7.36 -21.06 11.47
CA THR A 99 -6.55 -22.26 11.75
C THR A 99 -6.85 -23.40 10.79
N THR A 100 -8.14 -23.68 10.53
CA THR A 100 -8.58 -24.85 9.77
C THR A 100 -8.96 -24.55 8.32
N GLY A 101 -9.23 -23.30 7.99
CA GLY A 101 -9.74 -22.90 6.68
C GLY A 101 -11.19 -23.26 6.41
N THR A 102 -11.90 -23.84 7.40
CA THR A 102 -13.32 -24.19 7.24
C THR A 102 -14.18 -22.93 7.20
N VAL A 103 -15.25 -22.97 6.39
CA VAL A 103 -16.17 -21.84 6.27
C VAL A 103 -16.96 -21.65 7.57
N ILE A 104 -16.89 -20.45 8.15
CA ILE A 104 -17.72 -20.03 9.28
C ILE A 104 -19.05 -19.48 8.75
N TRP A 105 -18.97 -18.55 7.81
CA TRP A 105 -20.13 -18.07 7.07
C TRP A 105 -19.75 -17.72 5.62
N GLN A 106 -20.76 -17.74 4.75
CA GLN A 106 -20.68 -17.32 3.36
C GLN A 106 -21.87 -16.44 3.02
N ARG A 107 -21.63 -15.43 2.18
CA ARG A 107 -22.66 -14.58 1.62
C ARG A 107 -22.44 -14.43 0.11
N ASN A 108 -23.48 -14.68 -0.70
CA ASN A 108 -23.53 -14.27 -2.10
C ASN A 108 -24.40 -13.02 -2.24
N LEU A 109 -23.94 -12.03 -3.04
CA LEU A 109 -24.57 -10.71 -3.15
C LEU A 109 -25.40 -10.55 -4.42
N GLY A 110 -25.39 -11.53 -5.28
CA GLY A 110 -26.08 -11.51 -6.57
C GLY A 110 -25.17 -11.91 -7.73
N PRO A 111 -25.69 -11.93 -8.96
CA PRO A 111 -24.94 -12.40 -10.11
C PRO A 111 -23.78 -11.45 -10.45
N PRO A 112 -22.55 -11.98 -10.68
CA PRO A 112 -21.45 -11.20 -11.22
C PRO A 112 -21.67 -10.92 -12.70
N VAL A 113 -21.00 -9.93 -13.25
CA VAL A 113 -21.09 -9.60 -14.68
C VAL A 113 -20.19 -10.53 -15.50
N THR A 114 -20.81 -11.30 -16.40
CA THR A 114 -20.12 -12.23 -17.28
C THR A 114 -20.02 -11.76 -18.72
N SER A 115 -20.81 -10.77 -19.12
CA SER A 115 -20.88 -10.24 -20.49
C SER A 115 -21.47 -8.83 -20.54
N GLY A 116 -21.31 -8.15 -21.69
CA GLY A 116 -21.91 -6.85 -21.93
C GLY A 116 -21.15 -5.67 -21.30
N LEU A 117 -19.94 -5.88 -20.82
CA LEU A 117 -18.98 -4.83 -20.54
C LEU A 117 -18.30 -4.36 -21.83
N PRO A 118 -17.88 -3.09 -21.94
CA PRO A 118 -17.34 -2.56 -23.20
C PRO A 118 -15.98 -3.19 -23.57
N CYS A 119 -15.18 -3.58 -22.58
CA CYS A 119 -13.94 -4.34 -22.68
C CYS A 119 -13.56 -4.87 -21.30
N GLY A 120 -12.31 -5.31 -21.09
CA GLY A 120 -11.81 -5.81 -19.81
C GLY A 120 -11.02 -7.10 -19.97
N ASN A 121 -10.31 -7.48 -18.93
CA ASN A 121 -9.49 -8.70 -18.85
C ASN A 121 -9.84 -9.59 -17.66
N ILE A 122 -10.86 -9.22 -16.88
CA ILE A 122 -11.44 -10.02 -15.79
C ILE A 122 -12.79 -10.55 -16.23
N ASN A 123 -13.06 -11.83 -16.00
CA ASN A 123 -14.37 -12.46 -16.27
C ASN A 123 -14.55 -13.70 -15.37
N PRO A 124 -15.64 -13.79 -14.59
CA PRO A 124 -16.61 -12.71 -14.35
C PRO A 124 -15.99 -11.51 -13.61
N VAL A 125 -16.69 -10.37 -13.60
CA VAL A 125 -16.38 -9.21 -12.76
C VAL A 125 -17.39 -9.12 -11.63
N GLY A 126 -16.91 -9.06 -10.41
CA GLY A 126 -17.72 -8.99 -9.20
C GLY A 126 -17.09 -8.13 -8.12
N ILE A 127 -16.43 -8.76 -7.11
CA ILE A 127 -15.67 -8.08 -6.06
C ILE A 127 -14.19 -8.25 -6.41
N THR A 128 -13.54 -7.20 -6.90
CA THR A 128 -12.15 -7.25 -7.36
C THR A 128 -11.18 -6.67 -6.33
N GLY A 129 -11.48 -5.48 -5.79
CA GLY A 129 -10.63 -4.78 -4.84
C GLY A 129 -10.66 -5.38 -3.43
N THR A 130 -9.60 -5.13 -2.68
CA THR A 130 -9.49 -5.60 -1.29
C THR A 130 -10.43 -4.82 -0.38
N PRO A 131 -11.27 -5.52 0.40
CA PRO A 131 -12.14 -4.91 1.41
C PRO A 131 -11.38 -4.14 2.50
N VAL A 132 -12.13 -3.36 3.30
CA VAL A 132 -11.63 -2.76 4.54
C VAL A 132 -12.58 -3.08 5.70
N VAL A 133 -12.02 -3.28 6.91
CA VAL A 133 -12.79 -3.56 8.13
C VAL A 133 -12.63 -2.44 9.14
N ASP A 134 -13.76 -1.93 9.63
CA ASP A 134 -13.81 -1.16 10.87
C ASP A 134 -13.94 -2.13 12.06
N LEU A 135 -12.90 -2.21 12.87
CA LEU A 135 -12.89 -3.09 14.04
C LEU A 135 -13.83 -2.60 15.15
N ALA A 136 -14.07 -1.29 15.24
CA ALA A 136 -14.91 -0.72 16.29
C ALA A 136 -16.39 -1.09 16.11
N SER A 137 -16.91 -0.98 14.89
CA SER A 137 -18.27 -1.38 14.56
C SER A 137 -18.38 -2.84 14.09
N ARG A 138 -17.26 -3.55 13.94
CA ARG A 138 -17.20 -4.90 13.34
C ARG A 138 -17.84 -4.95 11.96
N SER A 139 -17.61 -3.91 11.13
CA SER A 139 -18.17 -3.76 9.79
C SER A 139 -17.12 -3.96 8.71
N LEU A 140 -17.44 -4.82 7.74
CA LEU A 140 -16.67 -5.10 6.53
C LEU A 140 -17.25 -4.27 5.38
N PHE A 141 -16.42 -3.52 4.67
CA PHE A 141 -16.82 -2.70 3.51
C PHE A 141 -16.07 -3.15 2.25
N PHE A 142 -16.79 -3.18 1.12
CA PHE A 142 -16.23 -3.53 -0.19
C PHE A 142 -17.17 -3.04 -1.30
N ASP A 143 -16.66 -2.95 -2.53
CA ASP A 143 -17.45 -2.71 -3.74
C ASP A 143 -17.78 -4.04 -4.43
N ALA A 144 -18.92 -4.13 -5.08
CA ALA A 144 -19.30 -5.25 -5.92
C ALA A 144 -20.04 -4.78 -7.18
N LEU A 145 -19.60 -5.27 -8.35
CA LEU A 145 -20.35 -5.09 -9.59
C LEU A 145 -21.40 -6.19 -9.72
N ILE A 146 -22.67 -5.78 -9.77
CA ILE A 146 -23.83 -6.68 -9.85
C ILE A 146 -24.46 -6.61 -11.23
N ASP A 147 -24.68 -7.78 -11.86
CA ASP A 147 -25.41 -7.90 -13.13
C ASP A 147 -26.91 -7.74 -12.92
N GLY A 148 -27.60 -7.20 -13.95
CA GLY A 148 -29.03 -6.96 -13.93
C GLY A 148 -29.49 -6.24 -15.19
N ALA A 149 -30.69 -5.66 -15.18
CA ALA A 149 -31.19 -4.83 -16.28
C ALA A 149 -30.23 -3.66 -16.60
N THR A 150 -29.57 -3.13 -15.57
CA THR A 150 -28.40 -2.25 -15.66
C THR A 150 -27.32 -2.82 -14.73
N LYS A 151 -26.08 -2.86 -15.22
CA LYS A 151 -24.92 -3.24 -14.39
C LYS A 151 -24.60 -2.11 -13.43
N LYS A 152 -24.42 -2.43 -12.14
CA LYS A 152 -24.24 -1.42 -11.10
C LYS A 152 -23.16 -1.79 -10.10
N HIS A 153 -22.34 -0.81 -9.77
CA HIS A 153 -21.48 -0.86 -8.60
C HIS A 153 -22.28 -0.54 -7.35
N PHE A 154 -22.13 -1.39 -6.35
CA PHE A 154 -22.69 -1.20 -5.02
C PHE A 154 -21.58 -1.28 -3.98
N ILE A 155 -21.50 -0.28 -3.11
CA ILE A 155 -20.65 -0.36 -1.93
C ILE A 155 -21.48 -1.01 -0.82
N TYR A 156 -21.01 -2.15 -0.32
CA TYR A 156 -21.66 -2.94 0.73
C TYR A 156 -21.03 -2.68 2.10
N SER A 157 -21.84 -2.88 3.14
CA SER A 157 -21.37 -3.08 4.50
C SER A 157 -22.00 -4.32 5.10
N LEU A 158 -21.16 -5.26 5.56
CA LEU A 158 -21.60 -6.45 6.27
C LEU A 158 -21.04 -6.48 7.69
N ASN A 159 -21.79 -7.04 8.62
CA ASN A 159 -21.22 -7.42 9.91
C ASN A 159 -20.18 -8.53 9.69
N VAL A 160 -18.93 -8.31 10.11
CA VAL A 160 -17.82 -9.23 9.82
C VAL A 160 -17.93 -10.58 10.53
N ASP A 161 -18.68 -10.65 11.63
CA ASP A 161 -18.85 -11.88 12.40
C ASP A 161 -19.99 -12.78 11.88
N THR A 162 -20.99 -12.19 11.19
CA THR A 162 -22.20 -12.90 10.78
C THR A 162 -22.46 -12.90 9.27
N GLY A 163 -21.83 -12.02 8.51
CA GLY A 163 -22.12 -11.79 7.09
C GLY A 163 -23.47 -11.08 6.83
N ALA A 164 -24.17 -10.62 7.87
CA ALA A 164 -25.42 -9.89 7.72
C ALA A 164 -25.18 -8.49 7.17
N THR A 165 -26.04 -8.02 6.24
CA THR A 165 -25.97 -6.66 5.71
C THR A 165 -26.33 -5.66 6.81
N ASN A 166 -25.49 -4.63 6.99
CA ASN A 166 -25.74 -3.55 7.94
C ASN A 166 -26.86 -2.63 7.47
N ALA A 167 -27.57 -2.02 8.41
CA ALA A 167 -28.69 -1.12 8.09
C ALA A 167 -28.25 0.07 7.22
N GLY A 168 -29.06 0.41 6.21
CA GLY A 168 -28.80 1.50 5.28
C GLY A 168 -27.89 1.13 4.09
N TRP A 169 -27.31 -0.07 4.05
CA TRP A 169 -26.48 -0.58 2.95
C TRP A 169 -27.23 -1.59 2.09
N PRO A 170 -26.84 -1.81 0.82
CA PRO A 170 -25.71 -1.19 0.12
C PRO A 170 -26.01 0.19 -0.46
N VAL A 171 -24.96 0.95 -0.80
CA VAL A 171 -25.04 2.23 -1.52
C VAL A 171 -24.93 1.99 -3.03
N ASP A 172 -25.93 2.43 -3.81
CA ASP A 172 -25.89 2.42 -5.28
C ASP A 172 -25.01 3.58 -5.77
N VAL A 173 -23.79 3.29 -6.20
CA VAL A 173 -22.82 4.31 -6.63
C VAL A 173 -23.33 5.09 -7.85
N ASN A 174 -24.00 4.38 -8.79
CA ASN A 174 -24.52 5.01 -10.00
C ASN A 174 -25.66 6.01 -9.71
N ALA A 175 -26.38 5.83 -8.62
CA ALA A 175 -27.49 6.72 -8.22
C ALA A 175 -27.02 7.88 -7.34
N THR A 176 -25.87 7.77 -6.68
CA THR A 176 -25.47 8.70 -5.61
C THR A 176 -24.20 9.50 -5.92
N ALA A 177 -23.23 8.93 -6.63
CA ALA A 177 -21.95 9.59 -6.85
C ALA A 177 -22.02 10.63 -7.98
N THR A 178 -21.81 11.89 -7.60
CA THR A 178 -21.76 13.03 -8.52
C THR A 178 -20.60 13.97 -8.16
N TYR A 179 -20.01 14.61 -9.17
CA TYR A 179 -18.94 15.60 -8.98
C TYR A 179 -19.01 16.67 -10.07
N ASN A 180 -19.14 17.95 -9.70
CA ASN A 180 -19.17 19.10 -10.63
C ASN A 180 -20.13 18.89 -11.84
N GLY A 181 -21.33 18.36 -11.59
CA GLY A 181 -22.33 18.07 -12.63
C GLY A 181 -22.08 16.78 -13.43
N MET A 182 -21.00 16.08 -13.18
CA MET A 182 -20.74 14.73 -13.73
C MET A 182 -21.44 13.69 -12.85
N THR A 183 -21.95 12.62 -13.48
CA THR A 183 -22.56 11.47 -12.81
C THR A 183 -21.72 10.22 -13.04
N PHE A 184 -21.62 9.38 -12.04
CA PHE A 184 -20.94 8.08 -12.15
C PHE A 184 -21.69 7.16 -13.11
N ALA A 185 -20.95 6.39 -13.92
CA ALA A 185 -21.52 5.48 -14.91
C ALA A 185 -20.93 4.08 -14.74
N SER A 186 -21.57 3.22 -13.98
CA SER A 186 -21.08 1.87 -13.64
C SER A 186 -20.66 1.03 -14.84
N LEU A 187 -21.34 1.15 -15.97
CA LEU A 187 -21.08 0.33 -17.16
C LEU A 187 -19.64 0.48 -17.72
N VAL A 188 -19.02 1.64 -17.52
CA VAL A 188 -17.70 1.96 -18.06
C VAL A 188 -16.63 2.08 -16.97
N GLN A 189 -17.00 1.87 -15.72
CA GLN A 189 -16.10 1.95 -14.56
C GLN A 189 -15.77 0.56 -14.04
N GLU A 190 -14.53 0.37 -13.62
CA GLU A 190 -14.04 -0.82 -12.94
C GLU A 190 -13.44 -0.43 -11.60
N GLU A 191 -13.82 -1.14 -10.54
CA GLU A 191 -13.19 -1.07 -9.23
C GLU A 191 -12.21 -2.23 -9.13
N ARG A 192 -10.95 -1.98 -8.73
CA ARG A 192 -9.96 -3.04 -8.51
C ARG A 192 -8.97 -2.71 -7.39
N GLY A 193 -9.06 -1.52 -6.84
CA GLY A 193 -8.13 -1.04 -5.83
C GLY A 193 -8.56 -1.38 -4.40
N GLY A 194 -7.60 -1.57 -3.49
CA GLY A 194 -7.92 -1.72 -2.07
C GLY A 194 -8.66 -0.50 -1.52
N LEU A 195 -9.77 -0.75 -0.83
CA LEU A 195 -10.54 0.30 -0.16
C LEU A 195 -9.74 0.88 1.02
N ALA A 196 -10.01 2.12 1.39
CA ALA A 196 -9.47 2.74 2.60
C ALA A 196 -10.59 3.22 3.52
N LEU A 197 -10.38 3.10 4.82
CA LEU A 197 -11.24 3.69 5.84
C LEU A 197 -10.44 4.73 6.62
N VAL A 198 -10.83 6.00 6.47
CA VAL A 198 -10.14 7.14 7.11
C VAL A 198 -11.19 8.04 7.76
N ASN A 199 -11.05 8.27 9.06
CA ASN A 199 -11.91 9.17 9.83
C ASN A 199 -13.42 8.91 9.65
N GLY A 200 -13.83 7.64 9.63
CA GLY A 200 -15.24 7.24 9.51
C GLY A 200 -15.82 7.34 8.10
N ILE A 201 -14.98 7.50 7.08
CA ILE A 201 -15.38 7.50 5.67
C ILE A 201 -14.66 6.36 4.96
N VAL A 202 -15.42 5.49 4.28
CA VAL A 202 -14.87 4.49 3.38
C VAL A 202 -14.66 5.11 2.00
N TYR A 203 -13.46 4.95 1.42
CA TYR A 203 -13.08 5.47 0.12
C TYR A 203 -12.86 4.34 -0.87
N VAL A 204 -13.46 4.49 -2.05
CA VAL A 204 -13.39 3.53 -3.17
C VAL A 204 -12.89 4.27 -4.41
N ALA A 205 -11.85 3.74 -5.05
CA ALA A 205 -11.28 4.30 -6.27
C ALA A 205 -11.74 3.51 -7.50
N TYR A 206 -12.05 4.20 -8.59
CA TYR A 206 -12.51 3.58 -9.83
C TYR A 206 -11.69 4.04 -11.03
N SER A 207 -11.67 3.19 -12.02
CA SER A 207 -10.95 3.32 -13.28
C SER A 207 -11.85 2.91 -14.46
N GLY A 208 -11.33 2.95 -15.69
CA GLY A 208 -11.89 2.21 -16.81
C GLY A 208 -11.47 0.76 -16.81
N TYR A 209 -12.14 -0.06 -17.60
CA TYR A 209 -11.72 -1.43 -17.88
C TYR A 209 -10.42 -1.47 -18.68
N ASN A 210 -9.67 -2.56 -18.54
CA ASN A 210 -8.51 -2.80 -19.40
C ASN A 210 -8.90 -2.73 -20.88
N GLY A 211 -8.23 -1.83 -21.63
CA GLY A 211 -8.55 -1.52 -23.03
C GLY A 211 -9.21 -0.15 -23.21
N ASP A 212 -9.39 0.64 -22.13
CA ASP A 212 -9.81 2.05 -22.13
C ASP A 212 -11.09 2.33 -22.90
N CYS A 213 -12.09 1.48 -22.71
CA CYS A 213 -13.34 1.52 -23.47
C CYS A 213 -14.40 2.39 -22.77
N GLY A 214 -15.03 3.25 -23.54
CA GLY A 214 -16.11 4.10 -23.09
C GLY A 214 -15.64 5.40 -22.45
N ALA A 215 -16.60 6.21 -21.99
CA ALA A 215 -16.36 7.53 -21.44
C ALA A 215 -16.16 7.44 -19.91
N TYR A 216 -15.19 6.65 -19.45
CA TYR A 216 -14.86 6.50 -18.04
C TYR A 216 -14.06 7.70 -17.52
N ARG A 217 -13.94 7.79 -16.20
CA ARG A 217 -13.10 8.75 -15.47
C ARG A 217 -12.42 8.06 -14.30
N GLY A 218 -11.35 8.64 -13.80
CA GLY A 218 -10.87 8.33 -12.46
C GLY A 218 -11.85 8.91 -11.44
N TRP A 219 -12.39 8.08 -10.55
CA TRP A 219 -13.26 8.49 -9.45
C TRP A 219 -12.68 8.08 -8.11
N VAL A 220 -12.92 8.89 -7.09
CA VAL A 220 -12.86 8.49 -5.68
C VAL A 220 -14.21 8.78 -5.07
N VAL A 221 -14.88 7.76 -4.56
CA VAL A 221 -16.17 7.86 -3.87
C VAL A 221 -15.96 7.64 -2.38
N GLY A 222 -16.45 8.57 -1.56
CA GLY A 222 -16.42 8.50 -0.10
C GLY A 222 -17.82 8.31 0.46
N VAL A 223 -18.01 7.34 1.36
CA VAL A 223 -19.29 7.07 2.04
C VAL A 223 -19.06 7.10 3.55
N ASP A 224 -19.85 7.90 4.25
CA ASP A 224 -19.84 7.94 5.72
C ASP A 224 -20.38 6.61 6.28
N ILE A 225 -19.59 5.92 7.10
CA ILE A 225 -19.95 4.61 7.62
C ILE A 225 -21.12 4.64 8.61
N ASN A 226 -21.39 5.78 9.24
CA ASN A 226 -22.49 5.99 10.17
C ASN A 226 -23.76 6.53 9.49
N ASN A 227 -23.60 7.12 8.30
CA ASN A 227 -24.72 7.64 7.49
C ASN A 227 -24.47 7.34 6.01
N PRO A 228 -24.80 6.14 5.52
CA PRO A 228 -24.51 5.73 4.14
C PRO A 228 -25.24 6.54 3.05
N SER A 229 -26.22 7.39 3.43
CA SER A 229 -26.81 8.37 2.50
C SER A 229 -25.91 9.58 2.26
N ASN A 230 -24.89 9.79 3.08
CA ASN A 230 -23.91 10.86 2.92
C ASN A 230 -22.77 10.36 2.02
N VAL A 231 -22.95 10.57 0.71
CA VAL A 231 -22.01 10.16 -0.34
C VAL A 231 -21.38 11.40 -0.96
N HIS A 232 -20.08 11.41 -1.03
CA HIS A 232 -19.30 12.44 -1.72
C HIS A 232 -18.38 11.79 -2.75
N ALA A 233 -18.01 12.56 -3.78
CA ALA A 233 -17.11 12.03 -4.80
C ALA A 233 -16.19 13.13 -5.35
N TRP A 234 -15.07 12.70 -5.88
CA TRP A 234 -14.17 13.45 -6.75
C TRP A 234 -13.96 12.67 -8.05
N ALA A 235 -13.78 13.40 -9.15
CA ALA A 235 -13.44 12.77 -10.43
C ALA A 235 -12.49 13.63 -11.26
N THR A 236 -11.74 12.98 -12.17
CA THR A 236 -10.96 13.68 -13.20
C THR A 236 -11.88 14.51 -14.09
N THR A 237 -11.42 15.71 -14.48
CA THR A 237 -12.23 16.62 -15.29
C THR A 237 -12.36 16.14 -16.73
N ALA A 238 -11.31 15.54 -17.31
CA ALA A 238 -11.39 14.88 -18.60
C ALA A 238 -11.87 13.42 -18.46
N PHE A 239 -12.25 12.79 -19.56
CA PHE A 239 -12.37 11.34 -19.66
C PHE A 239 -10.98 10.68 -19.52
N GLY A 240 -10.94 9.45 -19.09
CA GLY A 240 -9.71 8.79 -18.70
C GLY A 240 -9.28 9.15 -17.27
N GLY A 241 -7.97 9.16 -17.01
CA GLY A 241 -7.42 9.44 -15.68
C GLY A 241 -7.79 8.37 -14.65
N GLY A 242 -7.95 7.13 -15.08
CA GLY A 242 -8.35 6.01 -14.23
C GLY A 242 -7.40 5.79 -13.06
N ILE A 243 -7.94 5.40 -11.90
CA ILE A 243 -7.19 5.01 -10.70
C ILE A 243 -7.22 3.49 -10.66
N TRP A 244 -6.26 2.85 -11.33
CA TRP A 244 -6.33 1.42 -11.60
C TRP A 244 -5.25 0.57 -10.91
N GLY A 245 -4.38 1.18 -10.12
CA GLY A 245 -3.42 0.47 -9.28
C GLY A 245 -4.11 -0.32 -8.16
N HIS A 246 -3.69 -1.57 -7.93
CA HIS A 246 -4.38 -2.50 -7.02
C HIS A 246 -4.32 -2.09 -5.54
N GLY A 247 -3.30 -1.36 -5.11
CA GLY A 247 -3.27 -0.79 -3.75
C GLY A 247 -4.37 0.25 -3.48
N GLY A 248 -5.02 0.78 -4.53
CA GLY A 248 -6.14 1.70 -4.41
C GLY A 248 -5.79 3.02 -3.75
N VAL A 249 -6.55 3.37 -2.71
CA VAL A 249 -6.40 4.64 -1.99
C VAL A 249 -5.40 4.49 -0.86
N ALA A 250 -4.28 5.23 -0.91
CA ALA A 250 -3.35 5.37 0.21
C ALA A 250 -3.72 6.56 1.10
N SER A 251 -3.27 6.59 2.35
CA SER A 251 -3.48 7.72 3.25
C SER A 251 -2.35 7.88 4.27
N ASP A 252 -2.17 9.12 4.72
CA ASP A 252 -1.32 9.46 5.87
C ASP A 252 -2.09 9.52 7.21
N GLY A 253 -3.35 9.05 7.19
CA GLY A 253 -4.29 9.13 8.31
C GLY A 253 -5.15 10.39 8.31
N THR A 254 -4.88 11.35 7.43
CA THR A 254 -5.64 12.61 7.29
C THR A 254 -6.09 12.83 5.86
N ASN A 255 -5.15 12.76 4.93
CA ASN A 255 -5.38 12.95 3.50
C ASN A 255 -5.30 11.62 2.76
N MET A 256 -6.04 11.50 1.67
CA MET A 256 -5.98 10.39 0.73
C MET A 256 -5.10 10.75 -0.45
N PHE A 257 -4.35 9.75 -0.95
CA PHE A 257 -3.49 9.87 -2.12
C PHE A 257 -3.86 8.80 -3.13
N VAL A 258 -4.06 9.22 -4.38
CA VAL A 258 -4.29 8.33 -5.52
C VAL A 258 -3.38 8.75 -6.68
N VAL A 259 -3.13 7.81 -7.61
CA VAL A 259 -2.39 8.11 -8.84
C VAL A 259 -3.33 7.87 -10.02
N THR A 260 -3.43 8.86 -10.90
CA THR A 260 -4.28 8.81 -12.10
C THR A 260 -3.44 8.46 -13.33
N GLY A 261 -4.05 7.74 -14.27
CA GLY A 261 -3.49 7.45 -15.57
C GLY A 261 -3.80 8.51 -16.63
N ASN A 262 -3.64 8.16 -17.91
CA ASN A 262 -3.83 9.05 -19.04
C ASN A 262 -5.27 9.55 -19.19
N THR A 263 -5.41 10.79 -19.65
CA THR A 263 -6.69 11.43 -19.98
C THR A 263 -6.85 11.59 -21.48
N PHE A 264 -8.10 11.78 -21.94
CA PHE A 264 -8.41 11.83 -23.37
C PHE A 264 -9.02 13.18 -23.77
N ASN A 265 -8.66 13.64 -24.97
CA ASN A 265 -9.25 14.84 -25.61
C ASN A 265 -9.09 16.13 -24.78
N THR A 266 -7.99 16.30 -24.08
CA THR A 266 -7.73 17.45 -23.19
C THR A 266 -7.38 18.74 -23.95
N GLY A 267 -7.04 18.65 -25.25
CA GLY A 267 -6.60 19.81 -26.02
C GLY A 267 -5.29 20.44 -25.53
N GLY A 268 -4.48 19.68 -24.80
CA GLY A 268 -3.22 20.15 -24.21
C GLY A 268 -3.37 20.86 -22.87
N ASN A 269 -4.57 20.86 -22.28
CA ASN A 269 -4.80 21.35 -20.93
C ASN A 269 -4.73 20.19 -19.94
N TRP A 270 -4.05 20.36 -18.81
CA TRP A 270 -4.08 19.35 -17.77
C TRP A 270 -5.46 19.28 -17.11
N MET A 271 -6.04 18.09 -17.04
CA MET A 271 -7.40 17.86 -16.59
C MET A 271 -7.52 16.70 -15.58
N GLY A 272 -6.45 16.45 -14.80
CA GLY A 272 -6.44 15.49 -13.69
C GLY A 272 -5.77 14.15 -14.02
N GLY A 273 -5.26 13.94 -15.23
CA GLY A 273 -4.50 12.74 -15.59
C GLY A 273 -3.02 12.84 -15.25
N GLU A 274 -2.32 11.70 -15.30
CA GLU A 274 -0.88 11.57 -15.07
C GLU A 274 -0.40 12.23 -13.78
N ALA A 275 -1.14 12.04 -12.68
CA ALA A 275 -0.92 12.83 -11.47
C ALA A 275 -1.02 12.01 -10.18
N ILE A 276 -0.26 12.44 -9.17
CA ILE A 276 -0.59 12.16 -7.77
C ILE A 276 -1.60 13.21 -7.33
N ILE A 277 -2.75 12.79 -6.85
CA ILE A 277 -3.81 13.65 -6.34
C ILE A 277 -3.91 13.45 -4.82
N ARG A 278 -3.90 14.54 -4.06
CA ARG A 278 -4.21 14.59 -2.63
C ARG A 278 -5.64 15.07 -2.41
N LEU A 279 -6.42 14.28 -1.73
CA LEU A 279 -7.79 14.59 -1.34
C LEU A 279 -7.87 14.72 0.18
N GLN A 280 -8.59 15.74 0.66
CA GLN A 280 -8.99 15.87 2.05
C GLN A 280 -10.24 15.01 2.31
N ALA A 281 -10.66 14.97 3.59
CA ALA A 281 -11.84 14.22 3.99
C ALA A 281 -13.06 14.57 3.12
N GLY A 282 -13.77 13.53 2.68
CA GLY A 282 -15.02 13.71 2.04
C GLY A 282 -15.31 13.16 0.64
N PRO A 283 -14.43 12.81 -0.30
CA PRO A 283 -13.13 13.27 -0.75
C PRO A 283 -13.18 14.70 -1.33
N THR A 284 -12.56 15.64 -0.67
CA THR A 284 -12.57 17.05 -1.09
C THR A 284 -11.26 17.39 -1.80
N TRP A 285 -11.35 18.15 -2.91
CA TRP A 285 -10.19 18.60 -3.67
C TRP A 285 -10.22 20.11 -3.85
N THR A 286 -9.13 20.79 -3.50
CA THR A 286 -9.07 22.25 -3.59
C THR A 286 -8.73 22.75 -4.98
N GLY A 287 -8.14 21.91 -5.84
CA GLY A 287 -7.61 22.31 -7.15
C GLY A 287 -6.34 23.14 -7.08
N GLN A 288 -5.79 23.37 -5.88
CA GLN A 288 -4.55 24.12 -5.71
C GLN A 288 -3.33 23.25 -6.04
N PRO A 289 -2.22 23.84 -6.48
CA PRO A 289 -0.97 23.12 -6.76
C PRO A 289 -0.44 22.30 -5.58
N THR A 290 -0.83 22.64 -4.35
CA THR A 290 -0.50 21.86 -3.16
C THR A 290 -1.20 20.49 -3.11
N ASP A 291 -2.27 20.29 -3.87
CA ASP A 291 -3.12 19.09 -3.83
C ASP A 291 -2.95 18.18 -5.05
N TYR A 292 -2.06 18.51 -5.96
CA TYR A 292 -1.68 17.61 -7.04
C TYR A 292 -0.21 17.78 -7.43
N TRP A 293 0.35 16.75 -7.99
CA TRP A 293 1.62 16.79 -8.71
C TRP A 293 1.47 15.99 -10.00
N THR A 294 2.00 16.56 -11.07
CA THR A 294 2.15 15.88 -12.36
C THR A 294 3.51 16.27 -12.96
N PRO A 295 4.22 15.35 -13.62
CA PRO A 295 5.50 15.65 -14.21
C PRO A 295 5.36 16.67 -15.35
N THR A 296 6.39 17.44 -15.60
CA THR A 296 6.38 18.51 -16.63
C THR A 296 6.14 17.98 -18.05
N ASN A 297 6.40 16.69 -18.28
CA ASN A 297 6.16 16.00 -19.55
C ASN A 297 4.82 15.22 -19.58
N TRP A 298 3.91 15.48 -18.64
CA TRP A 298 2.62 14.77 -18.51
C TRP A 298 1.86 14.63 -19.84
N PHE A 299 1.87 15.68 -20.67
CA PHE A 299 1.17 15.67 -21.96
C PHE A 299 1.78 14.65 -22.94
N SER A 300 3.08 14.39 -22.86
CA SER A 300 3.72 13.33 -23.62
C SER A 300 3.31 11.94 -23.10
N LEU A 301 3.25 11.78 -21.78
CA LEU A 301 2.80 10.53 -21.15
C LEU A 301 1.35 10.22 -21.55
N ASP A 302 0.47 11.23 -21.43
CA ASP A 302 -0.95 11.18 -21.82
C ASP A 302 -1.15 10.70 -23.28
N ASN A 303 -0.37 11.26 -24.22
CA ASN A 303 -0.48 10.94 -25.65
C ASN A 303 0.13 9.58 -26.05
N THR A 304 0.97 9.00 -25.23
CA THR A 304 1.69 7.76 -25.56
C THR A 304 1.24 6.56 -24.74
N ASP A 305 0.15 6.71 -23.97
CA ASP A 305 -0.35 5.67 -23.04
C ASP A 305 0.77 5.20 -22.07
N THR A 306 1.53 6.18 -21.55
CA THR A 306 2.65 5.92 -20.65
C THR A 306 2.31 6.35 -19.23
N ASP A 307 1.21 5.81 -18.70
CA ASP A 307 0.59 6.21 -17.44
C ASP A 307 1.58 6.33 -16.28
N LEU A 308 1.49 7.44 -15.54
CA LEU A 308 2.03 7.55 -14.20
C LEU A 308 1.32 6.57 -13.24
N GLY A 309 0.02 6.38 -13.43
CA GLY A 309 -0.86 5.57 -12.59
C GLY A 309 -0.67 4.06 -12.71
N GLY A 310 0.47 3.59 -13.19
CA GLY A 310 0.73 2.16 -13.37
C GLY A 310 0.79 1.34 -12.08
N VAL A 311 1.07 1.99 -10.96
CA VAL A 311 1.13 1.43 -9.59
C VAL A 311 0.44 2.42 -8.65
N SER A 312 -0.17 1.94 -7.58
CA SER A 312 -0.84 2.80 -6.59
C SER A 312 0.16 3.71 -5.86
N ALA A 313 -0.34 4.84 -5.35
CA ALA A 313 0.43 5.67 -4.44
C ALA A 313 0.86 4.87 -3.19
N THR A 314 2.07 5.12 -2.72
CA THR A 314 2.55 4.60 -1.43
C THR A 314 3.11 5.75 -0.59
N VAL A 315 2.61 5.90 0.63
CA VAL A 315 3.10 6.93 1.55
C VAL A 315 4.39 6.43 2.21
N ILE A 316 5.45 7.22 2.12
CA ILE A 316 6.77 6.88 2.64
C ILE A 316 7.32 7.98 3.53
N ASN A 317 7.88 7.60 4.68
CA ASN A 317 8.64 8.49 5.55
C ASN A 317 10.13 8.15 5.45
N VAL A 318 10.97 9.16 5.28
CA VAL A 318 12.44 9.01 5.17
C VAL A 318 13.09 9.84 6.29
N PRO A 319 13.29 9.25 7.48
CA PRO A 319 13.91 9.95 8.60
C PRO A 319 15.27 10.53 8.22
N GLY A 320 15.49 11.82 8.54
CA GLY A 320 16.73 12.53 8.20
C GLY A 320 16.77 13.16 6.80
N ALA A 321 15.82 12.87 5.92
CA ALA A 321 15.69 13.57 4.65
C ALA A 321 14.94 14.91 4.80
N THR A 322 15.12 15.81 3.82
CA THR A 322 14.33 17.04 3.69
C THR A 322 13.88 17.19 2.23
N PRO A 323 12.57 17.13 1.94
CA PRO A 323 11.49 16.72 2.85
C PRO A 323 11.57 15.25 3.25
N SER A 324 11.07 14.91 4.46
CA SER A 324 11.06 13.54 4.98
C SER A 324 9.75 12.81 4.75
N GLN A 325 8.67 13.53 4.51
CA GLN A 325 7.32 13.01 4.33
C GLN A 325 6.96 13.04 2.85
N LEU A 326 6.93 11.86 2.21
CA LEU A 326 6.85 11.74 0.76
C LEU A 326 5.70 10.82 0.32
N VAL A 327 5.32 10.95 -0.94
CA VAL A 327 4.52 9.97 -1.68
C VAL A 327 5.38 9.42 -2.81
N LEU A 328 5.37 8.10 -2.96
CA LEU A 328 6.00 7.37 -4.05
C LEU A 328 4.95 7.08 -5.13
N ALA A 329 5.31 7.34 -6.39
CA ALA A 329 4.62 6.82 -7.57
C ALA A 329 5.62 6.16 -8.52
N LEU A 330 5.17 5.14 -9.25
CA LEU A 330 5.94 4.38 -10.23
C LEU A 330 5.20 4.41 -11.57
N GLY A 331 5.81 4.98 -12.60
CA GLY A 331 5.21 5.18 -13.92
C GLY A 331 5.56 4.10 -14.94
N LYS A 332 4.70 3.92 -15.96
CA LYS A 332 5.01 3.12 -17.17
C LYS A 332 6.22 3.67 -17.94
N ASP A 333 6.63 4.89 -17.66
CA ASP A 333 7.83 5.55 -18.19
C ASP A 333 9.13 5.05 -17.55
N HIS A 334 9.05 4.01 -16.74
CA HIS A 334 10.17 3.36 -16.06
C HIS A 334 10.82 4.20 -14.95
N ASN A 335 10.12 5.22 -14.45
CA ASN A 335 10.62 6.07 -13.39
C ASN A 335 9.88 5.84 -12.06
N ALA A 336 10.64 5.99 -10.98
CA ALA A 336 10.11 6.22 -9.65
C ALA A 336 10.16 7.73 -9.34
N TYR A 337 9.10 8.24 -8.74
CA TYR A 337 8.94 9.62 -8.35
C TYR A 337 8.67 9.73 -6.86
N LEU A 338 9.42 10.59 -6.19
CA LEU A 338 9.16 10.98 -4.80
C LEU A 338 8.72 12.44 -4.77
N VAL A 339 7.58 12.71 -4.15
CA VAL A 339 6.96 14.02 -4.07
C VAL A 339 6.67 14.37 -2.62
N ASP A 340 6.87 15.63 -2.21
CA ASP A 340 6.51 16.09 -0.85
C ASP A 340 5.00 16.00 -0.66
N ARG A 341 4.54 15.13 0.26
CA ARG A 341 3.11 14.92 0.48
C ARG A 341 2.39 16.10 1.11
N ASN A 342 3.13 17.04 1.74
CA ASN A 342 2.55 18.23 2.35
C ASN A 342 2.33 19.36 1.33
N ASN A 343 3.09 19.34 0.24
CA ASN A 343 2.97 20.29 -0.86
C ASN A 343 3.35 19.59 -2.17
N LEU A 344 2.39 19.06 -2.88
CA LEU A 344 2.63 18.26 -4.08
C LEU A 344 3.28 19.09 -5.21
N GLY A 345 2.97 20.40 -5.35
CA GLY A 345 3.73 21.31 -6.19
C GLY A 345 3.17 21.60 -7.58
N GLY A 346 2.05 20.98 -7.98
CA GLY A 346 1.43 21.23 -9.29
C GLY A 346 2.15 20.56 -10.44
N ILE A 347 2.26 21.23 -11.59
CA ILE A 347 3.05 20.77 -12.75
C ILE A 347 4.51 21.14 -12.49
N ALA A 348 5.31 20.20 -11.99
CA ALA A 348 6.64 20.48 -11.48
C ALA A 348 7.60 19.28 -11.60
N LEU A 349 8.88 19.54 -11.32
CA LEU A 349 9.83 18.46 -11.05
C LEU A 349 9.53 17.81 -9.70
N PRO A 350 9.73 16.49 -9.55
CA PRO A 350 9.57 15.82 -8.26
C PRO A 350 10.73 16.20 -7.30
N VAL A 351 10.58 15.84 -6.03
CA VAL A 351 11.66 15.92 -5.04
C VAL A 351 12.84 15.03 -5.43
N ALA A 352 12.55 13.82 -5.91
CA ALA A 352 13.53 12.91 -6.48
C ALA A 352 12.90 12.05 -7.58
N GLN A 353 13.71 11.68 -8.57
CA GLN A 353 13.37 10.78 -9.66
C GLN A 353 14.54 9.88 -9.98
N ALA A 354 14.25 8.61 -10.29
CA ALA A 354 15.24 7.69 -10.82
C ALA A 354 14.60 6.72 -11.82
N SER A 355 15.37 6.31 -12.83
CA SER A 355 14.98 5.20 -13.69
C SER A 355 15.11 3.89 -12.91
N VAL A 356 14.00 3.13 -12.83
CA VAL A 356 13.91 1.89 -12.04
C VAL A 356 13.55 0.66 -12.89
N GLY A 357 13.53 0.82 -14.22
CA GLY A 357 13.05 -0.19 -15.15
C GLY A 357 11.53 -0.21 -15.26
N GLY A 358 11.01 -1.13 -16.08
CA GLY A 358 9.58 -1.27 -16.30
C GLY A 358 8.84 -1.63 -15.02
N ILE A 359 7.59 -1.19 -14.93
CA ILE A 359 6.71 -1.58 -13.82
C ILE A 359 5.83 -2.76 -14.22
N ASN A 360 5.51 -3.63 -13.26
CA ASN A 360 4.46 -4.62 -13.42
C ASN A 360 3.11 -3.95 -13.15
N ARG A 361 2.39 -3.64 -14.22
CA ARG A 361 1.19 -2.79 -14.19
C ARG A 361 0.12 -3.35 -13.25
N GLY A 362 -0.43 -2.48 -12.41
CA GLY A 362 -1.49 -2.80 -11.46
C GLY A 362 -0.99 -3.35 -10.13
N THR A 363 0.29 -3.68 -9.98
CA THR A 363 0.85 -4.11 -8.68
C THR A 363 0.99 -2.94 -7.71
N SER A 364 1.29 -3.25 -6.45
CA SER A 364 1.64 -2.28 -5.41
C SER A 364 3.13 -2.34 -5.10
N ALA A 365 3.70 -1.22 -4.67
CA ALA A 365 5.04 -1.18 -4.08
C ALA A 365 4.96 -1.46 -2.58
N VAL A 366 6.10 -1.81 -1.98
CA VAL A 366 6.29 -1.86 -0.53
C VAL A 366 7.28 -0.81 -0.09
N THR A 367 7.17 -0.36 1.18
CA THR A 367 8.19 0.48 1.81
C THR A 367 8.56 -0.08 3.17
N TYR A 368 9.84 -0.01 3.51
CA TYR A 368 10.34 -0.56 4.77
C TYR A 368 11.61 0.16 5.23
N HIS A 369 11.91 -0.01 6.50
CA HIS A 369 13.14 0.48 7.12
C HIS A 369 14.03 -0.68 7.53
N THR A 370 15.32 -0.47 7.43
CA THR A 370 16.35 -1.32 8.04
C THR A 370 17.34 -0.44 8.80
N ILE A 371 18.30 -1.03 9.47
CA ILE A 371 19.40 -0.28 10.08
C ILE A 371 20.27 0.47 9.03
N GLN A 372 20.16 0.11 7.75
CA GLN A 372 20.89 0.72 6.65
C GLN A 372 20.13 1.92 6.04
N GLY A 373 18.84 2.07 6.30
CA GLY A 373 18.05 3.18 5.80
C GLY A 373 16.62 2.83 5.40
N THR A 374 16.04 3.67 4.57
CA THR A 374 14.67 3.55 4.06
C THR A 374 14.69 3.00 2.64
N TYR A 375 13.82 2.03 2.36
CA TYR A 375 13.72 1.36 1.08
C TYR A 375 12.28 1.38 0.54
N PHE A 376 12.16 1.31 -0.78
CA PHE A 376 10.96 0.80 -1.43
C PHE A 376 11.33 -0.36 -2.35
N GLY A 377 10.39 -1.29 -2.52
CA GLY A 377 10.55 -2.45 -3.40
C GLY A 377 9.31 -2.68 -4.26
N PHE A 378 9.49 -3.21 -5.46
CA PHE A 378 8.40 -3.55 -6.36
C PHE A 378 8.81 -4.64 -7.34
N HIS A 379 7.80 -5.29 -7.92
CA HIS A 379 8.00 -6.28 -8.98
C HIS A 379 7.89 -5.61 -10.34
N ASN A 380 8.95 -5.66 -11.15
CA ASN A 380 8.96 -5.03 -12.47
C ASN A 380 8.44 -5.95 -13.60
N ASP A 381 8.22 -5.41 -14.77
CA ASP A 381 7.69 -6.13 -15.95
C ASP A 381 8.73 -7.03 -16.64
N ALA A 382 10.01 -6.85 -16.32
CA ALA A 382 11.10 -7.71 -16.80
C ALA A 382 11.24 -9.03 -16.01
N GLY A 383 10.35 -9.29 -15.05
CA GLY A 383 10.40 -10.49 -14.21
C GLY A 383 11.48 -10.42 -13.13
N THR A 384 11.68 -9.24 -12.54
CA THR A 384 12.56 -9.06 -11.38
C THR A 384 11.82 -8.41 -10.22
N ILE A 385 12.15 -8.82 -9.00
CA ILE A 385 11.87 -8.07 -7.78
C ILE A 385 13.09 -7.20 -7.48
N ALA A 386 12.86 -5.91 -7.25
CA ALA A 386 13.94 -4.94 -7.01
C ALA A 386 13.62 -4.07 -5.80
N ALA A 387 14.66 -3.62 -5.12
CA ALA A 387 14.55 -2.62 -4.06
C ALA A 387 15.53 -1.46 -4.29
N TYR A 388 15.11 -0.29 -3.86
CA TYR A 388 15.85 0.97 -3.97
C TYR A 388 15.91 1.62 -2.59
N ASN A 389 17.09 2.15 -2.25
CA ASN A 389 17.29 2.95 -1.05
C ASN A 389 16.94 4.41 -1.33
N VAL A 390 16.23 5.04 -0.41
CA VAL A 390 15.96 6.48 -0.42
C VAL A 390 16.88 7.14 0.61
N THR A 391 17.79 7.99 0.14
CA THR A 391 18.82 8.58 1.01
C THR A 391 18.25 9.58 2.01
N ALA A 392 18.80 9.60 3.22
CA ALA A 392 18.49 10.59 4.25
C ALA A 392 19.26 11.92 3.99
N SER A 393 18.99 12.57 2.86
CA SER A 393 19.68 13.78 2.39
C SER A 393 18.71 14.93 2.08
N ASN A 394 19.23 16.08 1.69
CA ASN A 394 18.47 17.26 1.29
C ASN A 394 18.89 17.73 -0.10
N PRO A 395 18.08 17.48 -1.17
CA PRO A 395 16.92 16.59 -1.18
C PRO A 395 17.34 15.11 -1.11
N PRO A 396 16.38 14.19 -0.79
CA PRO A 396 16.64 12.74 -0.87
C PRO A 396 16.88 12.33 -2.33
N THR A 397 17.61 11.23 -2.51
CA THR A 397 17.84 10.60 -3.82
C THR A 397 17.43 9.13 -3.79
N ILE A 398 17.16 8.54 -4.95
CA ILE A 398 16.81 7.15 -5.13
C ILE A 398 18.03 6.40 -5.66
N VAL A 399 18.48 5.38 -4.96
CA VAL A 399 19.67 4.58 -5.31
C VAL A 399 19.30 3.11 -5.39
N SER A 400 19.70 2.42 -6.46
CA SER A 400 19.47 0.97 -6.58
C SER A 400 20.18 0.23 -5.45
N ALA A 401 19.46 -0.63 -4.74
CA ALA A 401 19.99 -1.46 -3.66
C ALA A 401 20.26 -2.88 -4.16
N TRP A 402 19.24 -3.57 -4.63
CA TRP A 402 19.38 -4.93 -5.16
C TRP A 402 18.25 -5.24 -6.16
N SER A 403 18.48 -6.25 -7.02
CA SER A 403 17.51 -6.80 -7.96
C SER A 403 17.73 -8.29 -8.14
N MET A 404 16.65 -9.08 -8.14
CA MET A 404 16.68 -10.53 -8.25
C MET A 404 15.68 -11.01 -9.28
N ASN A 405 16.05 -11.98 -10.11
CA ASN A 405 15.12 -12.61 -11.04
C ASN A 405 14.00 -13.31 -10.26
N GLN A 406 12.77 -12.96 -10.58
CA GLN A 406 11.57 -13.57 -10.04
C GLN A 406 10.47 -13.50 -11.09
N ASN A 407 10.07 -14.65 -11.59
CA ASN A 407 9.05 -14.75 -12.63
C ASN A 407 7.64 -14.68 -12.01
N GLY A 408 6.88 -13.67 -12.38
CA GLY A 408 5.50 -13.51 -11.92
C GLY A 408 5.00 -12.07 -11.97
N ARG A 409 3.80 -11.83 -11.40
CA ARG A 409 3.10 -10.54 -11.41
C ARG A 409 2.38 -10.26 -10.10
N GLY A 410 2.84 -10.80 -8.99
CA GLY A 410 2.29 -10.52 -7.66
C GLY A 410 2.82 -9.20 -7.09
N SER A 411 2.03 -8.54 -6.26
CA SER A 411 2.50 -7.42 -5.43
C SER A 411 3.37 -7.96 -4.29
N PRO A 412 4.53 -7.37 -3.99
CA PRO A 412 5.34 -7.78 -2.86
C PRO A 412 4.72 -7.35 -1.52
N TRP A 413 5.18 -7.95 -0.43
CA TRP A 413 4.94 -7.51 0.95
C TRP A 413 6.18 -7.78 1.79
N VAL A 414 6.22 -7.23 3.00
CA VAL A 414 7.41 -7.28 3.86
C VAL A 414 7.05 -7.80 5.24
N THR A 415 7.90 -8.67 5.80
CA THR A 415 7.87 -9.04 7.21
C THR A 415 9.13 -8.57 7.91
N THR A 416 8.98 -8.17 9.18
CA THR A 416 10.08 -7.86 10.09
C THR A 416 9.78 -8.43 11.46
N THR A 417 10.80 -8.60 12.29
CA THR A 417 10.59 -9.07 13.66
C THR A 417 10.15 -7.96 14.63
N ASP A 418 10.47 -6.68 14.33
CA ASP A 418 10.26 -5.55 15.23
C ASP A 418 10.07 -4.19 14.52
N GLY A 419 9.95 -4.21 13.19
CA GLY A 419 9.80 -3.01 12.35
C GLY A 419 11.06 -2.62 11.57
N ILE A 420 12.26 -3.07 11.97
CA ILE A 420 13.53 -2.72 11.32
C ILE A 420 14.52 -3.88 11.18
N ASN A 421 14.39 -4.93 12.01
CA ASN A 421 15.30 -6.07 11.99
C ASN A 421 14.69 -7.28 11.27
N ASN A 422 15.56 -8.13 10.70
CA ASN A 422 15.15 -9.34 9.98
C ASN A 422 14.15 -9.04 8.86
N VAL A 423 14.39 -7.99 8.09
CA VAL A 423 13.52 -7.58 7.00
C VAL A 423 13.56 -8.62 5.88
N ILE A 424 12.38 -9.14 5.53
CA ILE A 424 12.19 -10.14 4.48
C ILE A 424 11.18 -9.60 3.48
N VAL A 425 11.58 -9.45 2.23
CA VAL A 425 10.70 -9.08 1.12
C VAL A 425 10.13 -10.34 0.50
N TRP A 426 8.82 -10.46 0.50
CA TRP A 426 8.06 -11.58 -0.06
C TRP A 426 7.40 -11.20 -1.37
N VAL A 427 7.25 -12.15 -2.27
CA VAL A 427 6.43 -12.02 -3.48
C VAL A 427 5.91 -13.39 -3.91
N ALA A 428 4.72 -13.44 -4.50
CA ALA A 428 4.20 -14.63 -5.14
C ALA A 428 4.49 -14.59 -6.64
N GLY A 429 4.95 -15.72 -7.20
CA GLY A 429 5.19 -15.91 -8.63
C GLY A 429 3.88 -16.07 -9.43
N VAL A 430 2.97 -15.12 -9.25
CA VAL A 430 1.64 -15.10 -9.89
C VAL A 430 1.77 -15.04 -11.41
N ALA A 431 1.01 -15.86 -12.12
CA ALA A 431 1.11 -16.05 -13.58
C ALA A 431 2.51 -16.53 -14.05
N GLY A 432 3.40 -16.85 -13.12
CA GLY A 432 4.69 -17.49 -13.31
C GLY A 432 4.69 -18.90 -12.71
N ASP A 433 5.55 -19.14 -11.70
CA ASP A 433 5.66 -20.45 -11.03
C ASP A 433 4.60 -20.70 -9.94
N GLN A 434 3.79 -19.69 -9.61
CA GLN A 434 2.70 -19.75 -8.61
C GLN A 434 3.17 -20.19 -7.21
N ARG A 435 4.36 -19.73 -6.80
CA ARG A 435 4.99 -20.04 -5.53
C ARG A 435 5.36 -18.79 -4.76
N LEU A 436 5.55 -18.92 -3.45
CA LEU A 436 6.11 -17.84 -2.63
C LEU A 436 7.62 -17.78 -2.79
N HIS A 437 8.16 -16.57 -2.83
CA HIS A 437 9.59 -16.29 -2.79
C HIS A 437 9.88 -15.27 -1.71
N ALA A 438 11.04 -15.37 -1.07
CA ALA A 438 11.48 -14.44 -0.03
C ALA A 438 12.95 -14.07 -0.20
N TYR A 439 13.22 -12.78 0.04
CA TYR A 439 14.52 -12.17 -0.14
C TYR A 439 14.89 -11.34 1.08
N ASN A 440 16.18 -11.32 1.42
CA ASN A 440 16.70 -10.41 2.45
C ASN A 440 16.49 -8.96 2.03
N GLY A 441 15.90 -8.13 2.89
CA GLY A 441 15.52 -6.75 2.55
C GLY A 441 16.70 -5.83 2.23
N ASP A 442 17.88 -6.07 2.80
CA ASP A 442 19.06 -5.25 2.54
C ASP A 442 19.85 -5.69 1.30
N THR A 443 19.91 -7.01 1.03
CA THR A 443 20.86 -7.58 0.06
C THR A 443 20.20 -8.27 -1.13
N GLY A 444 18.90 -8.57 -1.07
CA GLY A 444 18.22 -9.40 -2.05
C GLY A 444 18.60 -10.89 -2.01
N ALA A 445 19.43 -11.32 -1.07
CA ALA A 445 19.80 -12.73 -0.94
C ALA A 445 18.54 -13.60 -0.74
N VAL A 446 18.45 -14.70 -1.49
CA VAL A 446 17.31 -15.61 -1.44
C VAL A 446 17.22 -16.27 -0.07
N ILE A 447 16.07 -16.15 0.59
CA ILE A 447 15.75 -16.82 1.86
C ILE A 447 14.85 -18.02 1.60
N TYR A 448 13.86 -17.87 0.71
CA TYR A 448 12.92 -18.93 0.34
C TYR A 448 12.68 -18.95 -1.17
N ALA A 449 12.82 -20.11 -1.79
CA ALA A 449 12.77 -20.26 -3.24
C ALA A 449 11.62 -21.16 -3.71
N GLY A 450 10.42 -20.92 -3.20
CA GLY A 450 9.20 -21.57 -3.69
C GLY A 450 8.87 -22.95 -3.11
N GLY A 451 9.74 -23.52 -2.31
CA GLY A 451 9.53 -24.85 -1.68
C GLY A 451 9.40 -26.01 -2.66
N GLY A 452 8.80 -27.11 -2.22
CA GLY A 452 8.59 -28.35 -2.98
C GLY A 452 7.24 -28.40 -3.73
N THR A 453 6.80 -29.60 -4.07
CA THR A 453 5.54 -29.83 -4.79
C THR A 453 4.31 -29.35 -4.01
N ASN A 454 4.32 -29.47 -2.69
CA ASN A 454 3.21 -29.12 -1.83
C ASN A 454 2.98 -27.60 -1.72
N GLU A 455 4.00 -26.79 -1.98
CA GLU A 455 3.96 -25.33 -1.84
C GLU A 455 3.43 -24.60 -3.09
N LEU A 456 3.01 -25.34 -4.13
CA LEU A 456 2.36 -24.79 -5.30
C LEU A 456 0.98 -24.21 -4.95
N MET A 457 0.71 -22.97 -5.37
CA MET A 457 -0.57 -22.28 -5.23
C MET A 457 -1.24 -22.17 -6.59
N SER A 458 -1.97 -23.20 -7.04
CA SER A 458 -2.67 -23.14 -8.33
C SER A 458 -3.76 -22.07 -8.36
N GLY A 459 -3.88 -21.36 -9.47
CA GLY A 459 -4.95 -20.37 -9.70
C GLY A 459 -4.66 -18.98 -9.12
N THR A 460 -3.40 -18.66 -8.83
CA THR A 460 -3.03 -17.30 -8.39
C THR A 460 -3.29 -16.29 -9.50
N ARG A 461 -3.87 -15.13 -9.13
CA ARG A 461 -4.24 -14.05 -10.05
C ARG A 461 -3.27 -12.88 -9.93
N GLN A 462 -2.99 -12.21 -11.09
CA GLN A 462 -2.13 -11.02 -11.13
C GLN A 462 -2.58 -9.96 -10.12
N TRP A 463 -1.61 -9.17 -9.66
CA TRP A 463 -1.71 -8.08 -8.70
C TRP A 463 -1.86 -8.50 -7.24
N ASN A 464 -2.44 -9.69 -6.97
CA ASN A 464 -2.70 -10.14 -5.61
C ASN A 464 -1.41 -10.20 -4.76
N THR A 465 -1.57 -10.02 -3.47
CA THR A 465 -0.51 -9.98 -2.45
C THR A 465 -0.79 -10.95 -1.31
N GLY A 466 0.24 -11.28 -0.53
CA GLY A 466 0.11 -12.09 0.68
C GLY A 466 -0.28 -11.27 1.90
N MET A 467 -0.90 -11.91 2.86
CA MET A 467 -1.24 -11.36 4.16
C MET A 467 -0.60 -12.18 5.26
N VAL A 468 -0.06 -11.51 6.29
CA VAL A 468 0.68 -12.15 7.39
C VAL A 468 0.00 -11.93 8.72
N ALA A 469 -0.24 -13.01 9.47
CA ALA A 469 -0.74 -12.96 10.83
C ALA A 469 -0.34 -14.22 11.62
N ARG A 470 0.10 -14.04 12.86
CA ARG A 470 0.37 -15.14 13.81
C ARG A 470 1.31 -16.22 13.27
N GLY A 471 2.44 -15.84 12.67
CA GLY A 471 3.41 -16.77 12.10
C GLY A 471 2.94 -17.52 10.86
N ARG A 472 1.91 -17.03 10.19
CA ARG A 472 1.34 -17.60 8.96
C ARG A 472 1.31 -16.58 7.84
N ILE A 473 1.39 -17.07 6.61
CA ILE A 473 1.09 -16.31 5.39
C ILE A 473 -0.16 -16.90 4.77
N TYR A 474 -1.11 -16.05 4.40
CA TYR A 474 -2.31 -16.43 3.65
C TYR A 474 -2.29 -15.78 2.28
N PHE A 475 -2.76 -16.52 1.27
CA PHE A 475 -2.79 -16.05 -0.11
C PHE A 475 -4.07 -16.50 -0.82
N GLY A 476 -4.79 -15.55 -1.44
CA GLY A 476 -6.00 -15.83 -2.20
C GLY A 476 -5.69 -16.33 -3.62
N ALA A 477 -6.43 -17.32 -4.10
CA ALA A 477 -6.35 -17.85 -5.45
C ALA A 477 -7.71 -18.36 -5.90
N ASP A 478 -7.83 -18.81 -7.15
CA ASP A 478 -9.08 -19.36 -7.69
C ASP A 478 -9.59 -20.52 -6.85
N ASN A 479 -10.79 -20.35 -6.33
CA ASN A 479 -11.50 -21.34 -5.51
C ASN A 479 -10.75 -21.77 -4.23
N LYS A 480 -9.76 -20.98 -3.78
CA LYS A 480 -8.90 -21.37 -2.67
C LYS A 480 -8.28 -20.18 -1.95
N VAL A 481 -8.22 -20.26 -0.62
CA VAL A 481 -7.23 -19.51 0.18
C VAL A 481 -6.17 -20.51 0.62
N TYR A 482 -4.91 -20.21 0.34
CA TYR A 482 -3.75 -20.98 0.79
C TYR A 482 -3.25 -20.43 2.12
N ALA A 483 -2.79 -21.31 3.01
CA ALA A 483 -2.10 -20.94 4.23
C ALA A 483 -0.71 -21.59 4.28
N PHE A 484 0.27 -20.81 4.67
CA PHE A 484 1.62 -21.27 4.96
C PHE A 484 1.93 -21.03 6.43
N ARG A 485 2.77 -21.86 7.02
CA ARG A 485 3.18 -21.73 8.40
C ARG A 485 4.68 -21.85 8.56
N LEU A 486 5.20 -21.10 9.48
CA LEU A 486 6.56 -21.30 9.96
C LEU A 486 6.67 -22.64 10.70
N PRO A 487 7.85 -23.27 10.74
CA PRO A 487 8.05 -24.50 11.51
C PRO A 487 7.69 -24.25 12.98
N THR A 488 6.93 -25.19 13.56
CA THR A 488 6.67 -25.20 15.00
C THR A 488 7.98 -25.63 15.70
N GLY A 489 8.92 -24.70 15.87
CA GLY A 489 10.11 -24.95 16.66
C GLY A 489 9.76 -24.95 18.14
N THR A 490 10.33 -25.88 18.91
CA THR A 490 10.57 -25.63 20.33
C THR A 490 11.34 -24.31 20.41
N PRO A 491 10.91 -23.31 21.22
CA PRO A 491 11.66 -22.06 21.31
C PRO A 491 13.12 -22.42 21.68
N THR A 492 14.04 -22.11 20.77
CA THR A 492 15.45 -22.19 21.10
C THR A 492 15.61 -21.32 22.35
N PRO A 493 16.12 -21.87 23.47
CA PRO A 493 16.26 -21.06 24.68
C PRO A 493 17.05 -19.80 24.27
N THR A 494 16.40 -18.65 24.43
CA THR A 494 17.06 -17.36 24.32
C THR A 494 18.28 -17.45 25.21
N ALA A 495 19.47 -17.28 24.66
CA ALA A 495 20.70 -17.30 25.45
C ALA A 495 20.47 -16.35 26.62
N THR A 496 20.34 -16.92 27.80
CA THR A 496 20.24 -16.13 29.04
C THR A 496 21.51 -15.30 29.07
N ALA A 497 21.36 -13.98 29.01
CA ALA A 497 22.49 -13.06 29.11
C ALA A 497 23.28 -13.48 30.34
N THR A 498 24.48 -14.02 30.13
CA THR A 498 25.41 -14.33 31.22
C THR A 498 25.63 -13.01 31.94
N ALA A 499 25.19 -12.94 33.19
CA ALA A 499 25.39 -11.75 34.00
C ALA A 499 26.89 -11.44 33.99
N THR A 500 27.26 -10.38 33.30
CA THR A 500 28.63 -9.83 33.39
C THR A 500 28.85 -9.46 34.84
N ALA A 501 29.82 -10.12 35.49
CA ALA A 501 30.17 -9.86 36.89
C ALA A 501 30.44 -8.36 37.01
N THR A 502 29.58 -7.67 37.77
CA THR A 502 29.77 -6.26 38.14
C THR A 502 31.02 -6.21 38.99
N ALA A 503 32.07 -5.58 38.48
CA ALA A 503 33.28 -5.34 39.24
C ALA A 503 32.91 -4.58 40.52
N THR A 504 33.16 -5.20 41.67
CA THR A 504 33.00 -4.56 42.99
C THR A 504 33.98 -3.40 43.06
N ALA A 505 33.48 -2.18 43.14
CA ALA A 505 34.26 -0.97 43.29
C ALA A 505 35.00 -1.03 44.66
N THR A 506 36.32 -1.15 44.63
CA THR A 506 37.16 -0.96 45.82
C THR A 506 37.12 0.51 46.20
N SER A 507 36.68 0.80 47.43
CA SER A 507 36.60 2.15 47.97
C SER A 507 38.02 2.76 48.13
N THR A 508 38.29 3.80 47.34
CA THR A 508 39.50 4.65 47.49
C THR A 508 39.25 5.63 48.67
N PRO A 509 40.23 5.85 49.55
CA PRO A 509 40.05 6.74 50.68
C PRO A 509 39.87 8.19 50.23
N THR A 510 38.85 8.85 50.79
CA THR A 510 38.50 10.27 50.59
C THR A 510 39.56 11.14 51.22
N THR A 511 40.26 11.94 50.44
CA THR A 511 41.08 13.06 50.93
C THR A 511 40.20 14.30 51.09
N THR A 512 40.23 14.90 52.26
CA THR A 512 39.52 16.13 52.62
C THR A 512 40.03 17.30 51.77
N PRO A 513 39.17 18.10 51.11
CA PRO A 513 39.63 19.26 50.34
C PRO A 513 39.90 20.47 51.27
N THR A 514 41.06 21.07 51.07
CA THR A 514 41.44 22.39 51.65
C THR A 514 40.68 23.50 50.88
N PRO A 515 40.19 24.55 51.58
CA PRO A 515 39.43 25.60 50.88
C PRO A 515 40.34 26.50 50.05
N ILE A 516 39.99 26.65 48.75
CA ILE A 516 40.63 27.58 47.83
C ILE A 516 39.82 28.87 47.78
N SER A 517 40.50 30.00 47.97
CA SER A 517 39.95 31.36 47.92
C SER A 517 39.39 31.72 46.55
N THR A 518 38.18 32.26 46.55
CA THR A 518 37.45 32.79 45.39
C THR A 518 38.07 34.07 44.88
N THR A 519 38.55 34.13 43.66
CA THR A 519 38.85 35.38 42.95
C THR A 519 37.71 35.68 41.98
N THR A 520 37.18 36.88 42.10
CA THR A 520 36.09 37.43 41.26
C THR A 520 36.56 37.61 39.83
N PRO A 521 35.84 37.17 38.77
CA PRO A 521 36.21 37.44 37.40
C PRO A 521 35.83 38.87 37.00
N THR A 522 36.79 39.57 36.42
CA THR A 522 36.68 40.90 35.81
C THR A 522 35.96 40.75 34.45
N SER A 523 34.96 41.59 34.19
CA SER A 523 34.18 41.63 32.95
C SER A 523 35.05 42.00 31.75
N THR A 524 35.10 41.15 30.76
CA THR A 524 35.74 41.41 29.47
C THR A 524 34.69 42.00 28.52
N VAL A 525 34.99 43.17 27.97
CA VAL A 525 34.18 43.92 27.01
C VAL A 525 34.25 43.23 25.63
N THR A 526 33.09 42.86 25.07
CA THR A 526 32.98 42.33 23.73
C THR A 526 33.06 43.44 22.68
N PRO A 527 33.90 43.35 21.64
CA PRO A 527 33.94 44.37 20.60
C PRO A 527 32.71 44.24 19.66
N THR A 528 32.13 45.40 19.35
CA THR A 528 31.06 45.59 18.37
C THR A 528 31.56 45.34 16.96
N PRO A 529 30.85 44.57 16.08
CA PRO A 529 31.26 44.41 14.68
C PRO A 529 30.99 45.69 13.88
N THR A 530 32.00 46.17 13.17
CA THR A 530 31.97 47.29 12.24
C THR A 530 31.26 46.84 10.95
N ALA A 531 30.25 47.58 10.54
CA ALA A 531 29.51 47.32 9.30
C ALA A 531 30.39 47.63 8.07
N THR A 532 30.49 46.66 7.16
CA THR A 532 31.09 46.82 5.83
C THR A 532 30.05 47.39 4.86
N PRO A 533 30.37 48.37 4.01
CA PRO A 533 29.41 48.96 3.07
C PRO A 533 29.06 47.98 1.96
N VAL A 534 27.76 47.78 1.71
CA VAL A 534 27.22 47.03 0.58
C VAL A 534 27.33 47.87 -0.69
N VAL A 535 28.10 47.40 -1.66
CA VAL A 535 28.15 47.96 -3.01
C VAL A 535 26.96 47.41 -3.80
N SER A 536 26.10 48.32 -4.25
CA SER A 536 24.96 48.01 -5.12
C SER A 536 25.43 47.65 -6.53
N PRO A 537 25.00 46.56 -7.17
CA PRO A 537 25.36 46.28 -8.55
C PRO A 537 24.55 47.15 -9.50
N THR A 538 25.25 47.72 -10.49
CA THR A 538 24.72 48.45 -11.63
C THR A 538 23.85 47.54 -12.51
N PRO A 539 22.68 47.98 -13.02
CA PRO A 539 21.83 47.15 -13.86
C PRO A 539 22.47 46.91 -15.23
N THR A 540 22.63 45.63 -15.57
CA THR A 540 23.05 45.17 -16.90
C THR A 540 21.88 45.27 -17.88
N ALA A 541 22.09 45.87 -19.03
CA ALA A 541 21.10 46.05 -20.08
C ALA A 541 20.55 44.72 -20.61
N THR A 542 19.23 44.64 -20.72
CA THR A 542 18.47 43.51 -21.28
C THR A 542 18.70 43.47 -22.81
N PRO A 543 19.08 42.33 -23.40
CA PRO A 543 19.15 42.20 -24.85
C PRO A 543 17.75 42.13 -25.47
N THR A 544 17.58 42.87 -26.57
CA THR A 544 16.37 42.90 -27.40
C THR A 544 16.11 41.50 -28.02
N PRO A 545 14.87 40.96 -27.99
CA PRO A 545 14.58 39.65 -28.58
C PRO A 545 14.64 39.71 -30.11
N THR A 546 15.46 38.85 -30.69
CA THR A 546 15.53 38.61 -32.13
C THR A 546 14.30 37.81 -32.58
N ALA A 547 13.62 38.25 -33.63
CA ALA A 547 12.43 37.61 -34.18
C ALA A 547 12.69 36.15 -34.59
N ARG A 548 11.82 35.27 -34.15
CA ARG A 548 11.81 33.83 -34.46
C ARG A 548 11.28 33.60 -35.88
N PRO A 549 11.91 32.78 -36.72
CA PRO A 549 11.38 32.45 -38.03
C PRO A 549 10.10 31.61 -37.94
N THR A 550 9.15 31.94 -38.83
CA THR A 550 7.86 31.28 -38.98
C THR A 550 8.02 29.80 -39.39
N PRO A 551 7.35 28.83 -38.80
CA PRO A 551 7.43 27.44 -39.21
C PRO A 551 6.77 27.24 -40.58
N THR A 552 7.48 26.58 -41.49
CA THR A 552 6.94 26.13 -42.78
C THR A 552 6.01 24.92 -42.54
N VAL A 553 4.79 25.04 -43.04
CA VAL A 553 3.77 23.95 -43.00
C VAL A 553 4.27 22.78 -43.82
N ARG A 554 4.44 21.59 -43.20
CA ARG A 554 4.66 20.32 -43.92
C ARG A 554 3.34 19.79 -44.50
N PRO A 555 3.35 19.18 -45.71
CA PRO A 555 2.16 18.60 -46.29
C PRO A 555 1.67 17.40 -45.46
N HIS A 556 0.36 17.30 -45.32
CA HIS A 556 -0.38 16.23 -44.66
C HIS A 556 -0.16 14.91 -45.42
N VAL A 557 0.47 13.92 -44.77
CA VAL A 557 0.57 12.55 -45.29
C VAL A 557 -0.64 11.77 -44.78
N THR A 558 -1.50 11.34 -45.67
CA THR A 558 -2.65 10.49 -45.36
C THR A 558 -2.16 9.13 -44.87
N PRO A 559 -2.69 8.57 -43.76
CA PRO A 559 -2.29 7.25 -43.29
C PRO A 559 -2.74 6.17 -44.31
N ARG A 560 -1.81 5.31 -44.72
CA ARG A 560 -2.14 4.09 -45.47
C ARG A 560 -2.92 3.13 -44.57
N GLY A 561 -4.08 2.69 -45.07
CA GLY A 561 -4.91 1.69 -44.40
C GLY A 561 -4.12 0.42 -44.09
N ARG A 562 -4.34 -0.12 -42.91
CA ARG A 562 -3.77 -1.38 -42.41
C ARG A 562 -4.27 -2.54 -43.28
N PRO A 563 -3.44 -3.49 -43.73
CA PRO A 563 -3.89 -4.69 -44.44
C PRO A 563 -4.75 -5.56 -43.49
N SER A 564 -5.85 -6.10 -44.03
CA SER A 564 -6.69 -7.08 -43.33
C SER A 564 -5.92 -8.39 -43.08
N PRO A 565 -6.12 -9.05 -41.93
CA PRO A 565 -5.48 -10.32 -41.63
C PRO A 565 -6.02 -11.43 -42.54
N PRO A 566 -5.22 -12.46 -42.90
CA PRO A 566 -5.65 -13.58 -43.74
C PRO A 566 -6.69 -14.46 -43.02
N PRO A 567 -7.60 -15.15 -43.79
CA PRO A 567 -8.61 -16.03 -43.21
C PRO A 567 -7.97 -17.26 -42.56
N ARG A 568 -8.49 -17.68 -41.40
CA ARG A 568 -8.08 -18.90 -40.71
C ARG A 568 -8.37 -20.15 -41.52
N PRO A 569 -7.49 -21.17 -41.56
CA PRO A 569 -7.78 -22.46 -42.15
C PRO A 569 -8.91 -23.16 -41.36
N GLY A 570 -9.90 -23.68 -42.10
CA GLY A 570 -10.99 -24.46 -41.52
C GLY A 570 -10.48 -25.79 -40.97
N VAL A 571 -10.91 -26.10 -39.73
CA VAL A 571 -10.77 -27.43 -39.15
C VAL A 571 -11.88 -28.32 -39.71
N ARG A 572 -11.49 -29.42 -40.33
CA ARG A 572 -12.37 -30.57 -40.61
C ARG A 572 -12.43 -31.48 -39.38
#